data_f86f77493c1710b37084c56aa0812a60
#
_entry.id   f86f77493c1710b37084c56aa0812a60
#
_cell.length_a   1.000
_cell.length_b   1.000
_cell.length_c   1.000
_cell.angle_alpha   90.00
_cell.angle_beta   90.00
_cell.angle_gamma   90.00
#
_symmetry.space_group_name_H-M   'P 1'
#
loop_
_entity.id
_entity.type
_entity.pdbx_description
1 polymer ?
#
loop_
_entity_poly.entity_id
_entity_poly.type
_entity_poly.pdbx_seq_one_letter_code
_entity_poly.pdbx_strand_id
1 'polypeptide(L)'
;MEDILNGYVLQVVIFVCINIILAMTIYMTLCTGLLSLGNAGFMSLGAYTSAILTVQYNLPMPLGILAGGVVAMIVGLPTTRLRGLYLAIATLGFGEVVRVIALNLDITHGALGFSGIPSMANSLSDLAGNMGITDALSMDSQTMGSLLMCIVLIILTAVIVCFWNALEHSRIGRAFKAIKADEYAA
;
A
#
# COMPACT_ATOMS: atom_id res chain seq x y z
N MET A 1 -13.77 6.52 27.21
CA MET A 1 -12.71 5.67 26.62
C MET A 1 -13.27 4.58 25.73
N GLU A 2 -14.50 4.12 25.98
CA GLU A 2 -15.19 3.11 25.13
C GLU A 2 -15.50 3.61 23.72
N ASP A 3 -15.80 4.90 23.50
CA ASP A 3 -16.10 5.45 22.19
C ASP A 3 -14.90 5.49 21.22
N ILE A 4 -13.68 5.50 21.71
CA ILE A 4 -12.46 5.51 20.87
C ILE A 4 -12.11 4.08 20.41
N LEU A 5 -12.56 3.06 21.14
CA LEU A 5 -12.38 1.64 20.85
C LEU A 5 -13.49 1.04 19.98
N ASN A 6 -14.45 1.86 19.54
CA ASN A 6 -15.46 1.39 18.59
C ASN A 6 -14.76 0.94 17.31
N GLY A 7 -15.01 -0.29 16.86
CA GLY A 7 -14.42 -0.88 15.66
C GLY A 7 -14.52 0.03 14.43
N TYR A 8 -15.54 0.88 14.38
CA TYR A 8 -15.72 1.90 13.34
C TYR A 8 -14.59 2.95 13.35
N VAL A 9 -14.24 3.49 14.52
CA VAL A 9 -13.19 4.53 14.63
C VAL A 9 -11.84 3.94 14.22
N LEU A 10 -11.52 2.73 14.66
CA LEU A 10 -10.30 2.03 14.27
C LEU A 10 -10.23 1.83 12.76
N GLN A 11 -11.34 1.45 12.13
CA GLN A 11 -11.40 1.25 10.68
C GLN A 11 -11.20 2.58 9.91
N VAL A 12 -11.77 3.68 10.40
CA VAL A 12 -11.55 5.01 9.83
C VAL A 12 -10.09 5.42 9.94
N VAL A 13 -9.44 5.21 11.08
CA VAL A 13 -8.01 5.53 11.28
C VAL A 13 -7.13 4.70 10.33
N ILE A 14 -7.40 3.41 10.19
CA ILE A 14 -6.71 2.52 9.24
C ILE A 14 -6.82 3.09 7.81
N PHE A 15 -8.04 3.47 7.41
CA PHE A 15 -8.29 4.03 6.08
C PHE A 15 -7.55 5.36 5.86
N VAL A 16 -7.53 6.22 6.87
CA VAL A 16 -6.77 7.49 6.83
C VAL A 16 -5.27 7.24 6.69
N CYS A 17 -4.69 6.30 7.44
CA CYS A 17 -3.28 5.95 7.34
C CYS A 17 -2.91 5.47 5.93
N ILE A 18 -3.74 4.60 5.33
CA ILE A 18 -3.52 4.12 3.95
C ILE A 18 -3.55 5.29 2.96
N ASN A 19 -4.51 6.22 3.11
CA ASN A 19 -4.59 7.38 2.23
C ASN A 19 -3.41 8.34 2.40
N ILE A 20 -2.87 8.50 3.63
CA ILE A 20 -1.64 9.27 3.86
C ILE A 20 -0.47 8.63 3.13
N ILE A 21 -0.29 7.31 3.20
CA ILE A 21 0.77 6.61 2.49
C ILE A 21 0.63 6.82 0.97
N LEU A 22 -0.58 6.71 0.42
CA LEU A 22 -0.83 6.98 -1.00
C LEU A 22 -0.51 8.44 -1.38
N ALA A 23 -0.91 9.40 -0.56
CA ALA A 23 -0.60 10.81 -0.78
C ALA A 23 0.92 11.07 -0.79
N MET A 24 1.65 10.41 0.12
CA MET A 24 3.11 10.50 0.16
C MET A 24 3.77 9.94 -1.11
N THR A 25 3.26 8.86 -1.68
CA THR A 25 3.80 8.33 -2.95
C THR A 25 3.61 9.31 -4.12
N ILE A 26 2.46 10.00 -4.19
CA ILE A 26 2.23 11.05 -5.19
C ILE A 26 3.16 12.25 -4.94
N TYR A 27 3.30 12.66 -3.68
CA TYR A 27 4.20 13.76 -3.30
C TYR A 27 5.64 13.47 -3.72
N MET A 28 6.13 12.25 -3.49
CA MET A 28 7.47 11.82 -3.91
C MET A 28 7.69 11.99 -5.42
N THR A 29 6.73 11.55 -6.24
CA THR A 29 6.85 11.67 -7.71
C THR A 29 6.79 13.12 -8.17
N LEU A 30 5.97 13.96 -7.55
CA LEU A 30 5.90 15.39 -7.84
C LEU A 30 7.18 16.15 -7.46
N CYS A 31 7.86 15.73 -6.39
CA CYS A 31 9.13 16.33 -5.96
C CYS A 31 10.27 16.06 -6.96
N THR A 32 10.20 14.96 -7.72
CA THR A 32 11.16 14.65 -8.80
C THR A 32 10.78 15.26 -10.15
N GLY A 33 9.68 16.04 -10.21
CA GLY A 33 9.18 16.61 -11.46
C GLY A 33 8.40 15.64 -12.35
N LEU A 34 8.19 14.41 -11.88
CA LEU A 34 7.46 13.38 -12.59
C LEU A 34 5.99 13.38 -12.19
N LEU A 35 5.08 13.48 -13.16
CA LEU A 35 3.64 13.35 -12.92
C LEU A 35 3.23 11.91 -13.20
N SER A 36 3.11 11.09 -12.16
CA SER A 36 2.58 9.72 -12.27
C SER A 36 1.19 9.63 -11.68
N LEU A 37 0.24 9.13 -12.46
CA LEU A 37 -1.15 8.88 -12.04
C LEU A 37 -1.44 7.37 -11.86
N GLY A 38 -0.40 6.53 -11.91
CA GLY A 38 -0.51 5.08 -11.84
C GLY A 38 -0.64 4.49 -10.44
N ASN A 39 -0.66 5.29 -9.38
CA ASN A 39 -0.65 4.79 -8.00
C ASN A 39 -1.79 3.82 -7.72
N ALA A 40 -3.00 4.11 -8.21
CA ALA A 40 -4.15 3.22 -8.07
C ALA A 40 -3.95 1.89 -8.82
N GLY A 41 -3.32 1.93 -10.00
CA GLY A 41 -2.97 0.73 -10.79
C GLY A 41 -1.97 -0.16 -10.07
N PHE A 42 -0.89 0.41 -9.51
CA PHE A 42 0.10 -0.34 -8.73
C PHE A 42 -0.49 -0.89 -7.42
N MET A 43 -1.33 -0.12 -6.75
CA MET A 43 -2.02 -0.58 -5.55
C MET A 43 -2.96 -1.76 -5.87
N SER A 44 -3.72 -1.68 -6.95
CA SER A 44 -4.62 -2.77 -7.38
C SER A 44 -3.83 -4.01 -7.77
N LEU A 45 -2.72 -3.87 -8.52
CA LEU A 45 -1.86 -4.99 -8.88
C LEU A 45 -1.30 -5.70 -7.65
N GLY A 46 -0.81 -4.94 -6.67
CA GLY A 46 -0.33 -5.49 -5.40
C GLY A 46 -1.43 -6.20 -4.62
N ALA A 47 -2.63 -5.60 -4.55
CA ALA A 47 -3.77 -6.18 -3.84
C ALA A 47 -4.26 -7.49 -4.48
N TYR A 48 -4.43 -7.52 -5.81
CA TYR A 48 -4.83 -8.74 -6.52
C TYR A 48 -3.77 -9.85 -6.40
N THR A 49 -2.49 -9.52 -6.55
CA THR A 49 -1.40 -10.51 -6.39
C THR A 49 -1.38 -11.08 -4.97
N SER A 50 -1.51 -10.22 -3.95
CA SER A 50 -1.59 -10.64 -2.56
C SER A 50 -2.80 -11.54 -2.31
N ALA A 51 -3.98 -11.16 -2.81
CA ALA A 51 -5.20 -11.93 -2.67
C ALA A 51 -5.11 -13.32 -3.31
N ILE A 52 -4.58 -13.41 -4.55
CA ILE A 52 -4.38 -14.68 -5.25
C ILE A 52 -3.45 -15.59 -4.45
N LEU A 53 -2.31 -15.09 -3.98
CA LEU A 53 -1.33 -15.88 -3.23
C LEU A 53 -1.90 -16.36 -1.89
N THR A 54 -2.69 -15.53 -1.22
CA THR A 54 -3.27 -15.88 0.07
C THR A 54 -4.41 -16.87 -0.06
N VAL A 55 -5.32 -16.66 -1.04
CA VAL A 55 -6.51 -17.50 -1.18
C VAL A 55 -6.22 -18.82 -1.89
N GLN A 56 -5.43 -18.79 -2.98
CA GLN A 56 -5.16 -20.01 -3.76
C GLN A 56 -3.98 -20.84 -3.24
N TYR A 57 -2.94 -20.19 -2.74
CA TYR A 57 -1.72 -20.87 -2.28
C TYR A 57 -1.63 -20.97 -0.76
N ASN A 58 -2.65 -20.49 -0.01
CA ASN A 58 -2.68 -20.49 1.46
C ASN A 58 -1.40 -19.89 2.09
N LEU A 59 -0.79 -18.91 1.41
CA LEU A 59 0.35 -18.19 1.95
C LEU A 59 -0.10 -17.23 3.05
N PRO A 60 0.71 -17.03 4.11
CA PRO A 60 0.38 -16.04 5.12
C PRO A 60 0.33 -14.63 4.51
N MET A 61 -0.66 -13.85 4.90
CA MET A 61 -0.98 -12.52 4.34
C MET A 61 0.24 -11.58 4.20
N PRO A 62 1.17 -11.49 5.18
CA PRO A 62 2.36 -10.64 5.05
C PRO A 62 3.26 -11.02 3.87
N LEU A 63 3.42 -12.32 3.59
CA LEU A 63 4.19 -12.79 2.44
C LEU A 63 3.47 -12.46 1.11
N GLY A 64 2.14 -12.57 1.08
CA GLY A 64 1.34 -12.14 -0.06
C GLY A 64 1.54 -10.65 -0.39
N ILE A 65 1.56 -9.79 0.62
CA ILE A 65 1.80 -8.35 0.46
C ILE A 65 3.21 -8.07 -0.07
N LEU A 66 4.23 -8.72 0.47
CA LEU A 66 5.61 -8.59 -0.02
C LEU A 66 5.74 -9.03 -1.48
N ALA A 67 5.16 -10.16 -1.83
CA ALA A 67 5.16 -10.65 -3.21
C ALA A 67 4.41 -9.70 -4.16
N GLY A 68 3.25 -9.16 -3.73
CA GLY A 68 2.52 -8.12 -4.46
C GLY A 68 3.36 -6.87 -4.71
N GLY A 69 4.13 -6.44 -3.71
CA GLY A 69 5.09 -5.33 -3.84
C GLY A 69 6.19 -5.61 -4.86
N VAL A 70 6.75 -6.83 -4.87
CA VAL A 70 7.76 -7.24 -5.85
C VAL A 70 7.19 -7.24 -7.26
N VAL A 71 6.00 -7.79 -7.46
CA VAL A 71 5.32 -7.79 -8.78
C VAL A 71 5.04 -6.36 -9.25
N ALA A 72 4.52 -5.50 -8.37
CA ALA A 72 4.29 -4.09 -8.69
C ALA A 72 5.60 -3.37 -9.05
N MET A 73 6.71 -3.69 -8.38
CA MET A 73 8.04 -3.15 -8.68
C MET A 73 8.52 -3.59 -10.07
N ILE A 74 8.42 -4.89 -10.41
CA ILE A 74 8.83 -5.42 -11.72
C ILE A 74 8.04 -4.78 -12.84
N VAL A 75 6.72 -4.66 -12.69
CA VAL A 75 5.84 -4.05 -13.68
C VAL A 75 6.04 -2.52 -13.76
N GLY A 76 6.43 -1.89 -12.65
CA GLY A 76 6.74 -0.46 -12.58
C GLY A 76 8.04 -0.05 -13.27
N LEU A 77 9.03 -0.94 -13.38
CA LEU A 77 10.33 -0.63 -13.98
C LEU A 77 10.25 -0.05 -15.41
N PRO A 78 9.44 -0.57 -16.33
CA PRO A 78 9.31 0.01 -17.68
C PRO A 78 8.75 1.43 -17.67
N THR A 79 7.91 1.80 -16.71
CA THR A 79 7.28 3.12 -16.65
C THR A 79 8.28 4.22 -16.29
N THR A 80 9.39 3.89 -15.64
CA THR A 80 10.44 4.85 -15.27
C THR A 80 11.20 5.42 -16.48
N ARG A 81 11.06 4.82 -17.66
CA ARG A 81 11.67 5.31 -18.90
C ARG A 81 10.91 6.45 -19.57
N LEU A 82 9.67 6.67 -19.14
CA LEU A 82 8.81 7.72 -19.69
C LEU A 82 8.99 9.01 -18.90
N ARG A 83 8.85 10.16 -19.59
CA ARG A 83 9.11 11.49 -19.02
C ARG A 83 7.95 12.45 -19.26
N GLY A 84 7.81 13.43 -18.37
CA GLY A 84 6.85 14.51 -18.48
C GLY A 84 5.39 14.04 -18.59
N LEU A 85 4.63 14.67 -19.46
CA LEU A 85 3.21 14.40 -19.67
C LEU A 85 2.93 12.99 -20.21
N TYR A 86 3.86 12.43 -20.98
CA TYR A 86 3.71 11.06 -21.51
C TYR A 86 3.69 10.02 -20.38
N LEU A 87 4.43 10.25 -19.30
CA LEU A 87 4.38 9.39 -18.12
C LEU A 87 2.99 9.42 -17.47
N ALA A 88 2.37 10.59 -17.35
CA ALA A 88 1.04 10.72 -16.75
C ALA A 88 -0.02 9.96 -17.57
N ILE A 89 -0.02 10.11 -18.90
CA ILE A 89 -0.96 9.44 -19.78
C ILE A 89 -0.73 7.91 -19.76
N ALA A 90 0.52 7.48 -19.84
CA ALA A 90 0.86 6.06 -19.84
C ALA A 90 0.52 5.38 -18.51
N THR A 91 0.76 6.04 -17.37
CA THR A 91 0.45 5.48 -16.05
C THR A 91 -1.05 5.46 -15.77
N LEU A 92 -1.81 6.42 -16.31
CA LEU A 92 -3.27 6.38 -16.25
C LEU A 92 -3.82 5.23 -17.07
N GLY A 93 -3.34 5.08 -18.33
CA GLY A 93 -3.70 3.95 -19.19
C GLY A 93 -3.29 2.60 -18.59
N PHE A 94 -2.14 2.52 -17.92
CA PHE A 94 -1.71 1.34 -17.20
C PHE A 94 -2.71 0.95 -16.09
N GLY A 95 -3.19 1.92 -15.30
CA GLY A 95 -4.21 1.66 -14.27
C GLY A 95 -5.49 1.05 -14.86
N GLU A 96 -5.95 1.57 -16.02
CA GLU A 96 -7.12 1.02 -16.70
C GLU A 96 -6.86 -0.38 -17.26
N VAL A 97 -5.68 -0.65 -17.83
CA VAL A 97 -5.31 -1.99 -18.31
C VAL A 97 -5.32 -2.99 -17.14
N VAL A 98 -4.74 -2.66 -16.00
CA VAL A 98 -4.77 -3.53 -14.81
C VAL A 98 -6.21 -3.80 -14.37
N ARG A 99 -7.07 -2.78 -14.37
CA ARG A 99 -8.49 -2.92 -14.04
C ARG A 99 -9.20 -3.88 -15.00
N VAL A 100 -9.01 -3.70 -16.30
CA VAL A 100 -9.64 -4.54 -17.33
C VAL A 100 -9.14 -5.98 -17.23
N ILE A 101 -7.84 -6.19 -17.01
CA ILE A 101 -7.27 -7.54 -16.82
C ILE A 101 -7.91 -8.18 -15.59
N ALA A 102 -7.96 -7.48 -14.44
CA ALA A 102 -8.55 -8.01 -13.22
C ALA A 102 -10.02 -8.38 -13.38
N LEU A 103 -10.79 -7.65 -14.18
CA LEU A 103 -12.20 -7.94 -14.45
C LEU A 103 -12.43 -9.12 -15.41
N ASN A 104 -11.45 -9.48 -16.23
CA ASN A 104 -11.59 -10.51 -17.26
C ASN A 104 -10.81 -11.80 -16.95
N LEU A 105 -10.01 -11.84 -15.90
CA LEU A 105 -9.33 -13.05 -15.47
C LEU A 105 -10.29 -13.98 -14.72
N ASP A 106 -10.35 -15.25 -15.10
CA ASP A 106 -11.14 -16.27 -14.39
C ASP A 106 -10.63 -16.48 -12.96
N ILE A 107 -9.33 -16.33 -12.74
CA ILE A 107 -8.67 -16.45 -11.43
C ILE A 107 -9.18 -15.43 -10.41
N THR A 108 -9.55 -14.23 -10.87
CA THR A 108 -10.08 -13.15 -10.03
C THR A 108 -11.60 -13.21 -9.85
N HIS A 109 -12.26 -14.21 -10.44
CA HIS A 109 -13.72 -14.32 -10.54
C HIS A 109 -14.38 -13.10 -11.23
N GLY A 110 -13.62 -12.35 -12.01
CA GLY A 110 -14.08 -11.20 -12.78
C GLY A 110 -14.78 -10.14 -11.94
N ALA A 111 -15.99 -9.78 -12.33
CA ALA A 111 -16.79 -8.76 -11.64
C ALA A 111 -17.31 -9.17 -10.24
N LEU A 112 -17.30 -10.47 -9.92
CA LEU A 112 -17.70 -10.97 -8.60
C LEU A 112 -16.62 -10.73 -7.53
N GLY A 113 -15.35 -10.61 -7.96
CA GLY A 113 -14.22 -10.38 -7.08
C GLY A 113 -13.86 -11.59 -6.19
N PHE A 114 -12.86 -11.39 -5.34
CA PHE A 114 -12.45 -12.40 -4.36
C PHE A 114 -13.33 -12.38 -3.12
N SER A 115 -13.81 -13.56 -2.74
CA SER A 115 -14.45 -13.81 -1.42
C SER A 115 -13.51 -14.65 -0.56
N GLY A 116 -13.60 -14.49 0.77
CA GLY A 116 -12.84 -15.31 1.72
C GLY A 116 -11.38 -14.89 1.91
N ILE A 117 -11.02 -13.64 1.56
CA ILE A 117 -9.69 -13.12 1.88
C ILE A 117 -9.55 -13.01 3.40
N PRO A 118 -8.56 -13.69 4.03
CA PRO A 118 -8.34 -13.57 5.46
C PRO A 118 -8.00 -12.13 5.82
N SER A 119 -8.62 -11.61 6.87
CA SER A 119 -8.32 -10.26 7.36
C SER A 119 -6.91 -10.24 7.97
N MET A 120 -6.14 -9.20 7.65
CA MET A 120 -4.84 -8.99 8.29
C MET A 120 -4.98 -8.83 9.82
N ALA A 121 -6.11 -8.27 10.28
CA ALA A 121 -6.41 -8.17 11.69
C ALA A 121 -6.51 -9.55 12.36
N ASN A 122 -7.12 -10.55 11.70
CA ASN A 122 -7.19 -11.91 12.21
C ASN A 122 -5.80 -12.56 12.29
N SER A 123 -4.98 -12.40 11.25
CA SER A 123 -3.60 -12.91 11.29
C SER A 123 -2.75 -12.28 12.40
N LEU A 124 -2.97 -11.00 12.67
CA LEU A 124 -2.29 -10.29 13.78
C LEU A 124 -2.85 -10.72 15.14
N SER A 125 -4.15 -10.98 15.27
CA SER A 125 -4.74 -11.49 16.51
C SER A 125 -4.23 -12.89 16.84
N ASP A 126 -4.05 -13.76 15.84
CA ASP A 126 -3.48 -15.09 16.02
C ASP A 126 -2.02 -15.05 16.49
N LEU A 127 -1.23 -14.11 15.94
CA LEU A 127 0.14 -13.87 16.41
C LEU A 127 0.18 -13.34 17.84
N ALA A 128 -0.72 -12.42 18.18
CA ALA A 128 -0.84 -11.88 19.53
C ALA A 128 -1.33 -12.94 20.54
N GLY A 129 -2.24 -13.83 20.11
CA GLY A 129 -2.68 -14.99 20.90
C GLY A 129 -1.52 -15.92 21.22
N ASN A 130 -0.69 -16.25 20.23
CA ASN A 130 0.51 -17.06 20.41
C ASN A 130 1.56 -16.42 21.35
N MET A 131 1.55 -15.09 21.48
CA MET A 131 2.40 -14.33 22.40
C MET A 131 1.78 -14.12 23.80
N GLY A 132 0.54 -14.59 24.03
CA GLY A 132 -0.17 -14.46 25.31
C GLY A 132 -0.65 -13.03 25.63
N ILE A 133 -0.65 -12.13 24.67
CA ILE A 133 -1.03 -10.72 24.85
C ILE A 133 -2.56 -10.56 24.96
N THR A 134 -3.31 -11.42 24.30
CA THR A 134 -4.78 -11.44 24.30
C THR A 134 -5.35 -11.72 25.69
N ASP A 135 -4.72 -12.62 26.45
CA ASP A 135 -5.17 -13.01 27.78
C ASP A 135 -4.92 -11.89 28.82
N ALA A 136 -3.93 -11.04 28.57
CA ALA A 136 -3.59 -9.93 29.48
C ALA A 136 -4.55 -8.75 29.38
N LEU A 137 -5.21 -8.52 28.24
CA LEU A 137 -6.08 -7.36 28.00
C LEU A 137 -7.58 -7.65 28.07
N SER A 138 -8.01 -8.91 28.18
CA SER A 138 -9.44 -9.33 28.26
C SER A 138 -10.34 -8.71 27.17
N MET A 139 -9.79 -8.43 25.98
CA MET A 139 -10.50 -7.81 24.86
C MET A 139 -10.93 -8.88 23.86
N ASP A 140 -12.02 -8.59 23.12
CA ASP A 140 -12.45 -9.42 22.01
C ASP A 140 -11.36 -9.53 20.95
N SER A 141 -11.09 -10.75 20.48
CA SER A 141 -10.02 -11.07 19.51
C SER A 141 -10.08 -10.21 18.24
N GLN A 142 -11.28 -9.85 17.80
CA GLN A 142 -11.48 -9.02 16.61
C GLN A 142 -11.09 -7.55 16.83
N THR A 143 -11.41 -7.02 18.01
CA THR A 143 -11.03 -5.65 18.40
C THR A 143 -9.52 -5.55 18.62
N MET A 144 -8.93 -6.57 19.24
CA MET A 144 -7.47 -6.64 19.43
C MET A 144 -6.72 -6.67 18.09
N GLY A 145 -7.17 -7.48 17.13
CA GLY A 145 -6.58 -7.53 15.80
C GLY A 145 -6.64 -6.17 15.07
N SER A 146 -7.77 -5.48 15.19
CA SER A 146 -7.95 -4.14 14.59
C SER A 146 -7.08 -3.08 15.25
N LEU A 147 -6.90 -3.14 16.56
CA LEU A 147 -5.98 -2.27 17.31
C LEU A 147 -4.54 -2.48 16.90
N LEU A 148 -4.09 -3.73 16.83
CA LEU A 148 -2.73 -4.06 16.39
C LEU A 148 -2.47 -3.59 14.96
N MET A 149 -3.43 -3.81 14.07
CA MET A 149 -3.37 -3.32 12.69
C MET A 149 -3.23 -1.80 12.63
N CYS A 150 -4.02 -1.08 13.45
CA CYS A 150 -3.96 0.37 13.54
C CYS A 150 -2.58 0.86 14.03
N ILE A 151 -2.03 0.25 15.07
CA ILE A 151 -0.71 0.58 15.62
C ILE A 151 0.38 0.33 14.57
N VAL A 152 0.36 -0.82 13.88
CA VAL A 152 1.33 -1.17 12.83
C VAL A 152 1.27 -0.14 11.69
N LEU A 153 0.07 0.26 11.25
CA LEU A 153 -0.08 1.24 10.18
C LEU A 153 0.34 2.65 10.60
N ILE A 154 0.08 3.06 11.82
CA ILE A 154 0.55 4.35 12.36
C ILE A 154 2.08 4.37 12.39
N ILE A 155 2.71 3.31 12.91
CA ILE A 155 4.18 3.20 12.95
C ILE A 155 4.74 3.22 11.52
N LEU A 156 4.17 2.45 10.61
CA LEU A 156 4.62 2.39 9.22
C LEU A 156 4.49 3.76 8.54
N THR A 157 3.37 4.45 8.74
CA THR A 157 3.14 5.80 8.21
C THR A 157 4.16 6.79 8.79
N ALA A 158 4.41 6.76 10.10
CA ALA A 158 5.40 7.61 10.75
C ALA A 158 6.82 7.33 10.21
N VAL A 159 7.20 6.08 10.03
CA VAL A 159 8.49 5.68 9.44
C VAL A 159 8.64 6.22 8.02
N ILE A 160 7.61 6.07 7.18
CA ILE A 160 7.63 6.58 5.79
C ILE A 160 7.78 8.09 5.78
N VAL A 161 7.04 8.82 6.61
CA VAL A 161 7.11 10.29 6.69
C VAL A 161 8.48 10.75 7.20
N CYS A 162 9.01 10.12 8.25
CA CYS A 162 10.35 10.42 8.77
C CYS A 162 11.44 10.12 7.74
N PHE A 163 11.35 8.98 7.06
CA PHE A 163 12.28 8.59 6.01
C PHE A 163 12.29 9.61 4.87
N TRP A 164 11.09 10.03 4.42
CA TRP A 164 10.97 11.04 3.38
C TRP A 164 11.55 12.38 3.80
N ASN A 165 11.22 12.84 5.01
CA ASN A 165 11.75 14.09 5.54
C ASN A 165 13.29 14.07 5.61
N ALA A 166 13.88 12.96 6.07
CA ALA A 166 15.32 12.77 6.08
C ALA A 166 15.91 12.76 4.65
N LEU A 167 15.22 12.11 3.69
CA LEU A 167 15.63 12.05 2.29
C LEU A 167 15.58 13.44 1.64
N GLU A 168 14.55 14.22 1.87
CA GLU A 168 14.38 15.56 1.30
C GLU A 168 15.47 16.53 1.74
N HIS A 169 15.95 16.42 2.99
CA HIS A 169 17.05 17.24 3.52
C HIS A 169 18.44 16.69 3.19
N SER A 170 18.52 15.51 2.58
CA SER A 170 19.79 14.87 2.19
C SER A 170 20.36 15.47 0.89
N ARG A 171 21.54 14.97 0.47
CA ARG A 171 22.15 15.29 -0.83
C ARG A 171 21.26 14.82 -1.99
N ILE A 172 20.57 13.70 -1.83
CA ILE A 172 19.66 13.11 -2.83
C ILE A 172 18.43 14.00 -3.02
N GLY A 173 17.84 14.52 -1.95
CA GLY A 173 16.69 15.42 -2.04
C GLY A 173 17.03 16.75 -2.76
N ARG A 174 18.23 17.26 -2.56
CA ARG A 174 18.72 18.43 -3.32
C ARG A 174 18.88 18.13 -4.81
N ALA A 175 19.39 16.93 -5.16
CA ALA A 175 19.48 16.50 -6.54
C ALA A 175 18.09 16.38 -7.19
N PHE A 176 17.09 15.87 -6.49
CA PHE A 176 15.71 15.82 -7.01
C PHE A 176 15.14 17.20 -7.30
N LYS A 177 15.40 18.18 -6.43
CA LYS A 177 14.97 19.56 -6.63
C LYS A 177 15.70 20.22 -7.84
N ALA A 178 16.96 19.87 -8.06
CA ALA A 178 17.72 20.34 -9.21
C ALA A 178 17.19 19.76 -10.53
N ILE A 179 16.93 18.45 -10.58
CA ILE A 179 16.36 17.77 -11.76
C ILE A 179 14.97 18.34 -12.10
N LYS A 180 14.17 18.67 -11.09
CA LYS A 180 12.85 19.28 -11.28
C LYS A 180 12.96 20.69 -11.89
N ALA A 181 13.99 21.45 -11.54
CA ALA A 181 14.20 22.82 -12.00
C ALA A 181 14.69 22.86 -13.45
N ASP A 182 15.67 22.04 -13.79
CA ASP A 182 16.20 21.89 -15.16
C ASP A 182 16.83 20.50 -15.34
N GLU A 183 16.17 19.66 -16.14
CA GLU A 183 16.62 18.29 -16.40
C GLU A 183 17.93 18.24 -17.21
N TYR A 184 18.25 19.31 -17.99
CA TYR A 184 19.45 19.36 -18.81
C TYR A 184 20.65 19.99 -18.09
N ALA A 185 20.42 20.68 -16.97
CA ALA A 185 21.47 21.34 -16.19
C ALA A 185 21.91 20.54 -14.94
N ALA A 186 21.25 19.45 -14.62
CA ALA A 186 21.55 18.59 -13.47
C ALA A 186 22.35 17.36 -13.90
#